data_df6e372b51f8586d54d575874a7c7460
#
_entry.id   df6e372b51f8586d54d575874a7c7460
#
_cell.length_a   1.000
_cell.length_b   1.000
_cell.length_c   1.000
_cell.angle_alpha   90.00
_cell.angle_beta   90.00
_cell.angle_gamma   90.00
#
_symmetry.space_group_name_H-M   'P 1'
#
loop_
_entity.id
_entity.type
_entity.pdbx_description
1 polymer ?
#
loop_
_entity_poly.entity_id
_entity_poly.type
_entity_poly.pdbx_seq_one_letter_code
_entity_poly.pdbx_strand_id
1 'polypeptide(L)'
;CDFCMINIINRTNSAAHISSADSNKFRYWDPNFIIGQFDAIAKLGIKNVKIADELFVLNPRHFEKICDLIIERGYDFNIWAYSRVDTCQPQYLDKLKRAGVNWLGLGIENPNTVLRQEIHKDSFQEVRIVDVLRQMSDAGIAVGGNYIFGLPMDTEASMKETLQFAMENLTEMSNMYSAMAYPGSPLYLAAKKGGLELPDRYSGYSQHSYWTKNLASRNLTSEQILRFRDEAWMTYHTNPKYLALLESKYGLAAMNNVKSSTTIKLKRKSLGDKPPSGGNS
;
A
#
# COMPACT_ATOMS: atom_id res chain seq x y z
N CYS A 1 11.89 6.07 -0.37
CA CYS A 1 11.72 5.10 0.75
C CYS A 1 12.64 3.90 0.52
N ASP A 2 13.32 3.45 1.55
CA ASP A 2 14.37 2.43 1.44
C ASP A 2 13.85 1.03 1.11
N PHE A 3 12.62 0.72 1.44
CA PHE A 3 11.99 -0.56 1.09
C PHE A 3 11.44 -0.61 -0.34
N CYS A 4 11.32 0.54 -1.02
CA CYS A 4 10.65 0.64 -2.30
C CYS A 4 11.54 0.21 -3.46
N MET A 5 10.96 -0.53 -4.42
CA MET A 5 11.66 -1.00 -5.63
C MET A 5 11.44 -0.10 -6.85
N ILE A 6 10.61 0.92 -6.76
CA ILE A 6 10.23 1.74 -7.92
C ILE A 6 11.44 2.36 -8.63
N ASN A 7 12.46 2.72 -7.86
CA ASN A 7 13.69 3.30 -8.38
C ASN A 7 14.56 2.29 -9.18
N ILE A 8 14.35 0.99 -9.01
CA ILE A 8 15.13 -0.06 -9.67
C ILE A 8 14.70 -0.22 -11.12
N ILE A 9 13.40 -0.18 -11.37
CA ILE A 9 12.78 -0.39 -12.69
C ILE A 9 13.15 0.74 -13.67
N ASN A 10 13.44 1.92 -13.16
CA ASN A 10 13.79 3.10 -13.95
C ASN A 10 15.29 3.24 -14.24
N ARG A 11 16.10 2.25 -13.89
CA ARG A 11 17.54 2.26 -14.13
C ARG A 11 17.85 1.90 -15.58
N THR A 12 18.51 2.78 -16.29
CA THR A 12 18.91 2.57 -17.68
C THR A 12 20.23 1.79 -17.83
N ASN A 13 21.00 1.60 -16.75
CA ASN A 13 22.27 0.87 -16.76
C ASN A 13 22.42 -0.05 -15.55
N SER A 14 22.89 -1.25 -15.78
CA SER A 14 23.18 -2.30 -14.80
C SER A 14 24.39 -2.04 -13.90
N ALA A 15 25.08 -0.92 -14.04
CA ALA A 15 26.28 -0.60 -13.30
C ALA A 15 26.00 -0.03 -11.90
N ALA A 16 26.82 -0.40 -10.98
CA ALA A 16 26.66 -0.43 -9.53
C ALA A 16 26.49 0.90 -8.78
N HIS A 17 26.51 2.05 -9.42
CA HIS A 17 26.40 3.34 -8.73
C HIS A 17 25.44 4.27 -9.47
N ILE A 18 24.20 4.28 -9.02
CA ILE A 18 23.19 5.22 -9.51
C ILE A 18 23.05 6.33 -8.49
N SER A 19 23.31 7.57 -8.93
CA SER A 19 22.99 8.74 -8.11
C SER A 19 21.48 8.82 -7.87
N SER A 20 21.05 9.33 -6.74
CA SER A 20 19.66 9.60 -6.46
C SER A 20 18.98 10.47 -7.52
N ALA A 21 19.74 11.32 -8.21
CA ALA A 21 19.29 12.16 -9.31
C ALA A 21 18.87 11.36 -10.55
N ASP A 22 19.52 10.22 -10.84
CA ASP A 22 19.21 9.40 -12.02
C ASP A 22 18.07 8.39 -11.76
N SER A 23 17.82 8.05 -10.49
CA SER A 23 16.78 7.09 -10.11
C SER A 23 15.39 7.71 -9.98
N ASN A 24 15.28 9.04 -9.90
CA ASN A 24 14.03 9.74 -9.60
C ASN A 24 13.34 10.39 -10.81
N LYS A 25 13.69 9.97 -12.04
CA LYS A 25 13.01 10.47 -13.24
C LYS A 25 11.74 9.68 -13.49
N PHE A 26 10.60 10.26 -13.10
CA PHE A 26 9.30 9.75 -13.50
C PHE A 26 9.08 9.93 -14.99
N ARG A 27 8.53 8.90 -15.63
CA ARG A 27 8.08 8.95 -17.03
C ARG A 27 6.56 9.04 -17.04
N TYR A 28 6.06 10.01 -17.77
CA TYR A 28 4.61 10.23 -17.89
C TYR A 28 4.20 10.00 -19.34
N TRP A 29 3.17 9.20 -19.54
CA TRP A 29 2.48 9.13 -20.82
C TRP A 29 1.70 10.43 -21.05
N ASP A 30 1.60 10.86 -22.32
CA ASP A 30 0.78 12.01 -22.66
C ASP A 30 -0.68 11.79 -22.22
N PRO A 31 -1.34 12.78 -21.57
CA PRO A 31 -2.72 12.62 -21.13
C PRO A 31 -3.70 12.26 -22.26
N ASN A 32 -3.47 12.71 -23.50
CA ASN A 32 -4.30 12.31 -24.64
C ASN A 32 -4.10 10.85 -25.04
N PHE A 33 -2.90 10.30 -24.86
CA PHE A 33 -2.69 8.86 -25.01
C PHE A 33 -3.44 8.07 -23.93
N ILE A 34 -3.37 8.51 -22.67
CA ILE A 34 -4.07 7.88 -21.55
C ILE A 34 -5.57 7.90 -21.74
N ILE A 35 -6.18 9.06 -22.14
CA ILE A 35 -7.61 9.12 -22.34
C ILE A 35 -8.06 8.18 -23.47
N GLY A 36 -7.24 7.96 -24.50
CA GLY A 36 -7.52 6.97 -25.54
C GLY A 36 -7.64 5.54 -25.00
N GLN A 37 -6.90 5.18 -23.92
CA GLN A 37 -7.07 3.89 -23.23
C GLN A 37 -8.41 3.85 -22.47
N PHE A 38 -8.81 4.93 -21.81
CA PHE A 38 -10.12 5.04 -21.15
C PHE A 38 -11.26 4.98 -22.16
N ASP A 39 -11.12 5.61 -23.35
CA ASP A 39 -12.09 5.50 -24.46
C ASP A 39 -12.29 4.03 -24.88
N ALA A 40 -11.21 3.26 -24.99
CA ALA A 40 -11.29 1.84 -25.34
C ALA A 40 -11.94 1.01 -24.22
N ILE A 41 -11.62 1.27 -22.96
CA ILE A 41 -12.21 0.62 -21.77
C ILE A 41 -13.73 0.91 -21.71
N ALA A 42 -14.13 2.16 -21.94
CA ALA A 42 -15.53 2.57 -21.94
C ALA A 42 -16.33 1.87 -23.06
N LYS A 43 -15.76 1.75 -24.27
CA LYS A 43 -16.37 1.01 -25.38
C LYS A 43 -16.63 -0.46 -25.07
N LEU A 44 -15.82 -1.07 -24.19
CA LEU A 44 -16.02 -2.45 -23.72
C LEU A 44 -17.07 -2.56 -22.61
N GLY A 45 -17.65 -1.44 -22.15
CA GLY A 45 -18.64 -1.42 -21.06
C GLY A 45 -18.03 -1.68 -19.68
N ILE A 46 -16.71 -1.59 -19.54
CA ILE A 46 -16.01 -1.82 -18.26
C ILE A 46 -16.15 -0.56 -17.42
N LYS A 47 -16.64 -0.70 -16.18
CA LYS A 47 -16.81 0.39 -15.22
C LYS A 47 -15.73 0.43 -14.13
N ASN A 48 -15.25 -0.74 -13.70
CA ASN A 48 -14.27 -0.84 -12.62
C ASN A 48 -12.85 -0.82 -13.20
N VAL A 49 -12.09 0.21 -12.90
CA VAL A 49 -10.74 0.43 -13.43
C VAL A 49 -9.76 0.60 -12.28
N LYS A 50 -8.66 -0.13 -12.34
CA LYS A 50 -7.53 0.09 -11.45
C LYS A 50 -6.38 0.74 -12.22
N ILE A 51 -6.00 1.95 -11.82
CA ILE A 51 -4.78 2.60 -12.31
C ILE A 51 -3.60 1.94 -11.61
N ALA A 52 -2.71 1.34 -12.39
CA ALA A 52 -1.59 0.55 -11.86
C ALA A 52 -0.37 1.38 -11.47
N ASP A 53 -0.40 2.70 -11.71
CA ASP A 53 0.66 3.61 -11.26
C ASP A 53 0.78 3.57 -9.73
N GLU A 54 1.98 3.43 -9.22
CA GLU A 54 2.24 3.41 -7.76
C GLU A 54 1.91 4.74 -7.09
N LEU A 55 1.91 5.85 -7.86
CA LEU A 55 1.62 7.20 -7.39
C LEU A 55 0.89 8.00 -8.47
N PHE A 56 -0.37 7.69 -8.72
CA PHE A 56 -1.19 8.44 -9.67
C PHE A 56 -1.33 9.90 -9.25
N VAL A 57 -1.63 10.14 -7.96
CA VAL A 57 -1.78 11.48 -7.38
C VAL A 57 -0.41 12.02 -6.94
N LEU A 58 0.51 12.22 -7.87
CA LEU A 58 1.84 12.76 -7.59
C LEU A 58 2.10 14.09 -8.28
N ASN A 59 1.88 14.16 -9.57
CA ASN A 59 2.14 15.35 -10.38
C ASN A 59 0.81 16.01 -10.80
N PRO A 60 0.42 17.14 -10.18
CA PRO A 60 -0.85 17.81 -10.48
C PRO A 60 -1.00 18.16 -11.97
N ARG A 61 0.07 18.64 -12.61
CA ARG A 61 0.03 19.01 -14.04
C ARG A 61 -0.31 17.81 -14.96
N HIS A 62 -0.06 16.58 -14.50
CA HIS A 62 -0.34 15.36 -15.23
C HIS A 62 -1.70 14.77 -14.87
N PHE A 63 -1.92 14.41 -13.59
CA PHE A 63 -3.14 13.72 -13.21
C PHE A 63 -4.40 14.60 -13.30
N GLU A 64 -4.30 15.92 -13.02
CA GLU A 64 -5.45 16.82 -13.18
C GLU A 64 -5.90 16.90 -14.63
N LYS A 65 -4.96 16.94 -15.59
CA LYS A 65 -5.30 16.92 -17.01
C LYS A 65 -6.02 15.64 -17.43
N ILE A 66 -5.61 14.49 -16.91
CA ILE A 66 -6.30 13.20 -17.13
C ILE A 66 -7.69 13.24 -16.53
N CYS A 67 -7.84 13.75 -15.29
CA CYS A 67 -9.14 13.90 -14.64
C CYS A 67 -10.07 14.81 -15.45
N ASP A 68 -9.57 15.96 -15.92
CA ASP A 68 -10.36 16.87 -16.76
C ASP A 68 -10.88 16.19 -18.02
N LEU A 69 -10.04 15.42 -18.71
CA LEU A 69 -10.42 14.65 -19.90
C LEU A 69 -11.45 13.55 -19.60
N ILE A 70 -11.33 12.86 -18.46
CA ILE A 70 -12.33 11.86 -18.02
C ILE A 70 -13.68 12.53 -17.73
N ILE A 71 -13.67 13.67 -17.04
CA ILE A 71 -14.88 14.44 -16.72
C ILE A 71 -15.54 14.96 -18.00
N GLU A 72 -14.76 15.51 -18.93
CA GLU A 72 -15.26 16.00 -20.24
C GLU A 72 -15.96 14.92 -21.04
N ARG A 73 -15.48 13.68 -20.98
CA ARG A 73 -16.09 12.52 -21.64
C ARG A 73 -17.35 11.99 -20.96
N GLY A 74 -17.61 12.38 -19.71
CA GLY A 74 -18.77 11.95 -18.94
C GLY A 74 -18.80 10.47 -18.62
N TYR A 75 -17.64 9.83 -18.44
CA TYR A 75 -17.57 8.42 -18.12
C TYR A 75 -18.07 8.12 -16.70
N ASP A 76 -18.78 6.99 -16.55
CA ASP A 76 -19.23 6.44 -15.27
C ASP A 76 -18.24 5.35 -14.81
N PHE A 77 -17.00 5.76 -14.48
CA PHE A 77 -16.00 4.86 -13.96
C PHE A 77 -15.97 4.82 -12.44
N ASN A 78 -15.68 3.63 -11.91
CA ASN A 78 -15.27 3.41 -10.53
C ASN A 78 -13.77 3.11 -10.52
N ILE A 79 -12.96 4.13 -10.23
CA ILE A 79 -11.50 4.07 -10.35
C ILE A 79 -10.88 3.86 -8.99
N TRP A 80 -9.99 2.86 -8.92
CA TRP A 80 -8.99 2.70 -7.86
C TRP A 80 -7.65 3.26 -8.33
N ALA A 81 -7.01 4.11 -7.53
CA ALA A 81 -5.66 4.63 -7.77
C ALA A 81 -4.84 4.65 -6.47
N TYR A 82 -3.58 5.07 -6.56
CA TYR A 82 -2.68 5.16 -5.42
C TYR A 82 -2.22 6.59 -5.16
N SER A 83 -2.06 6.91 -3.89
CA SER A 83 -1.59 8.20 -3.40
C SER A 83 -0.70 8.04 -2.17
N ARG A 84 0.06 9.08 -1.85
CA ARG A 84 0.71 9.26 -0.55
C ARG A 84 -0.12 10.22 0.29
N VAL A 85 0.10 10.20 1.60
CA VAL A 85 -0.56 11.13 2.53
C VAL A 85 -0.31 12.59 2.12
N ASP A 86 0.93 12.96 1.79
CA ASP A 86 1.35 14.32 1.45
C ASP A 86 0.94 14.78 0.05
N THR A 87 0.61 13.86 -0.86
CA THR A 87 0.15 14.22 -2.21
C THR A 87 -1.37 14.28 -2.33
N CYS A 88 -2.10 13.72 -1.36
CA CYS A 88 -3.57 13.74 -1.30
C CYS A 88 -4.06 15.05 -0.67
N GLN A 89 -3.87 16.18 -1.39
CA GLN A 89 -4.21 17.50 -0.89
C GLN A 89 -5.68 17.85 -1.14
N PRO A 90 -6.34 18.61 -0.24
CA PRO A 90 -7.78 18.89 -0.28
C PRO A 90 -8.28 19.48 -1.62
N GLN A 91 -7.47 20.35 -2.24
CA GLN A 91 -7.84 21.01 -3.49
C GLN A 91 -8.02 20.05 -4.68
N TYR A 92 -7.49 18.83 -4.60
CA TYR A 92 -7.60 17.85 -5.68
C TYR A 92 -8.76 16.87 -5.49
N LEU A 93 -9.32 16.74 -4.27
CA LEU A 93 -10.27 15.69 -3.93
C LEU A 93 -11.57 15.77 -4.73
N ASP A 94 -12.15 16.98 -4.89
CA ASP A 94 -13.34 17.17 -5.70
C ASP A 94 -13.13 16.74 -7.17
N LYS A 95 -12.03 17.18 -7.78
CA LYS A 95 -11.69 16.81 -9.16
C LYS A 95 -11.47 15.31 -9.31
N LEU A 96 -10.72 14.68 -8.40
CA LEU A 96 -10.51 13.24 -8.39
C LEU A 96 -11.85 12.49 -8.29
N LYS A 97 -12.72 12.91 -7.37
CA LYS A 97 -14.04 12.30 -7.19
C LYS A 97 -14.92 12.42 -8.43
N ARG A 98 -14.98 13.61 -9.03
CA ARG A 98 -15.74 13.86 -10.27
C ARG A 98 -15.21 13.07 -11.46
N ALA A 99 -13.91 12.79 -11.52
CA ALA A 99 -13.30 11.91 -12.51
C ALA A 99 -13.57 10.41 -12.26
N GLY A 100 -14.31 10.06 -11.20
CA GLY A 100 -14.63 8.68 -10.87
C GLY A 100 -13.59 7.98 -10.00
N VAL A 101 -12.59 8.70 -9.46
CA VAL A 101 -11.66 8.14 -8.47
C VAL A 101 -12.40 7.99 -7.14
N ASN A 102 -12.98 6.82 -6.93
CA ASN A 102 -13.76 6.48 -5.75
C ASN A 102 -12.92 5.81 -4.65
N TRP A 103 -11.73 5.33 -5.00
CA TRP A 103 -10.84 4.61 -4.10
C TRP A 103 -9.40 5.10 -4.24
N LEU A 104 -8.75 5.40 -3.12
CA LEU A 104 -7.33 5.66 -3.06
C LEU A 104 -6.63 4.72 -2.07
N GLY A 105 -5.68 3.94 -2.60
CA GLY A 105 -4.70 3.22 -1.78
C GLY A 105 -3.70 4.23 -1.21
N LEU A 106 -3.73 4.44 0.11
CA LEU A 106 -2.95 5.46 0.78
C LEU A 106 -1.77 4.84 1.53
N GLY A 107 -0.56 5.24 1.15
CA GLY A 107 0.66 4.80 1.84
C GLY A 107 0.86 5.54 3.16
N ILE A 108 0.35 4.99 4.25
CA ILE A 108 0.52 5.49 5.63
C ILE A 108 1.82 4.95 6.23
N GLU A 109 2.06 3.67 6.04
CA GLU A 109 3.17 2.83 6.51
C GLU A 109 3.24 2.74 8.04
N ASN A 110 3.55 3.86 8.71
CA ASN A 110 3.66 3.96 10.16
C ASN A 110 3.21 5.34 10.61
N PRO A 111 2.39 5.51 11.66
CA PRO A 111 2.01 6.82 12.20
C PRO A 111 3.15 7.55 12.90
N ASN A 112 4.17 6.82 13.37
CA ASN A 112 5.31 7.38 14.08
C ASN A 112 6.28 8.08 13.11
N THR A 113 6.46 9.38 13.28
CA THR A 113 7.30 10.22 12.42
C THR A 113 8.76 9.79 12.44
N VAL A 114 9.30 9.40 13.59
CA VAL A 114 10.71 8.98 13.72
C VAL A 114 10.96 7.72 12.89
N LEU A 115 10.07 6.73 12.98
CA LEU A 115 10.20 5.50 12.19
C LEU A 115 10.06 5.76 10.68
N ARG A 116 9.22 6.72 10.27
CA ARG A 116 9.15 7.11 8.86
C ARG A 116 10.41 7.83 8.37
N GLN A 117 11.01 8.67 9.21
CA GLN A 117 12.27 9.36 8.90
C GLN A 117 13.40 8.36 8.64
N GLU A 118 13.51 7.33 9.46
CA GLU A 118 14.54 6.30 9.33
C GLU A 118 14.53 5.60 7.96
N ILE A 119 13.36 5.39 7.37
CA ILE A 119 13.20 4.78 6.05
C ILE A 119 13.11 5.82 4.91
N HIS A 120 13.55 7.05 5.17
CA HIS A 120 13.47 8.18 4.22
C HIS A 120 12.06 8.40 3.64
N LYS A 121 11.04 8.31 4.50
CA LYS A 121 9.64 8.65 4.19
C LYS A 121 9.16 9.80 5.08
N ASP A 122 9.90 10.89 5.09
CA ASP A 122 9.70 12.04 5.98
C ASP A 122 9.03 13.26 5.32
N SER A 123 8.75 13.18 4.01
CA SER A 123 8.20 14.29 3.21
C SER A 123 6.83 14.82 3.66
N PHE A 124 6.19 14.16 4.64
CA PHE A 124 4.90 14.60 5.20
C PHE A 124 4.90 14.73 6.73
N GLN A 125 6.00 15.19 7.31
CA GLN A 125 6.11 15.40 8.77
C GLN A 125 5.04 16.36 9.30
N GLU A 126 4.72 17.40 8.55
CA GLU A 126 3.74 18.43 8.92
C GLU A 126 2.29 18.03 8.60
N VAL A 127 2.09 16.98 7.78
CA VAL A 127 0.75 16.54 7.38
C VAL A 127 0.18 15.56 8.40
N ARG A 128 -0.92 15.93 9.02
CA ARG A 128 -1.65 15.04 9.93
C ARG A 128 -2.41 13.99 9.13
N ILE A 129 -2.04 12.72 9.30
CA ILE A 129 -2.67 11.58 8.60
C ILE A 129 -4.18 11.58 8.83
N VAL A 130 -4.61 11.83 10.07
CA VAL A 130 -6.03 11.84 10.47
C VAL A 130 -6.83 12.89 9.69
N ASP A 131 -6.25 14.08 9.48
CA ASP A 131 -6.92 15.15 8.74
C ASP A 131 -7.10 14.77 7.26
N VAL A 132 -6.10 14.11 6.65
CA VAL A 132 -6.20 13.60 5.28
C VAL A 132 -7.29 12.52 5.17
N LEU A 133 -7.33 11.57 6.10
CA LEU A 133 -8.36 10.52 6.13
C LEU A 133 -9.77 11.13 6.24
N ARG A 134 -9.96 12.12 7.11
CA ARG A 134 -11.24 12.83 7.24
C ARG A 134 -11.62 13.55 5.95
N GLN A 135 -10.70 14.33 5.36
CA GLN A 135 -10.95 15.06 4.12
C GLN A 135 -11.32 14.14 2.97
N MET A 136 -10.68 12.96 2.85
CA MET A 136 -11.04 11.95 1.84
C MET A 136 -12.43 11.39 2.09
N SER A 137 -12.76 11.08 3.35
CA SER A 137 -14.11 10.62 3.73
C SER A 137 -15.17 11.66 3.39
N ASP A 138 -14.92 12.94 3.72
CA ASP A 138 -15.82 14.07 3.43
C ASP A 138 -16.03 14.27 1.92
N ALA A 139 -14.99 14.02 1.11
CA ALA A 139 -15.05 14.02 -0.35
C ALA A 139 -15.72 12.76 -0.94
N GLY A 140 -16.10 11.79 -0.13
CA GLY A 140 -16.70 10.52 -0.57
C GLY A 140 -15.72 9.61 -1.31
N ILE A 141 -14.41 9.71 -1.02
CA ILE A 141 -13.36 8.85 -1.54
C ILE A 141 -13.01 7.81 -0.47
N ALA A 142 -13.20 6.54 -0.80
CA ALA A 142 -12.85 5.43 0.07
C ALA A 142 -11.32 5.23 0.15
N VAL A 143 -10.84 4.84 1.32
CA VAL A 143 -9.41 4.67 1.59
C VAL A 143 -9.04 3.21 1.77
N GLY A 144 -7.99 2.77 1.04
CA GLY A 144 -7.23 1.58 1.37
C GLY A 144 -5.98 1.97 2.16
N GLY A 145 -6.01 1.89 3.48
CA GLY A 145 -4.85 2.20 4.33
C GLY A 145 -3.78 1.12 4.23
N ASN A 146 -2.53 1.50 3.92
CA ASN A 146 -1.40 0.57 3.86
C ASN A 146 -0.48 0.83 5.05
N TYR A 147 -0.21 -0.22 5.85
CA TYR A 147 0.63 -0.19 7.05
C TYR A 147 1.77 -1.20 6.94
N ILE A 148 2.92 -0.87 7.54
CA ILE A 148 4.09 -1.74 7.57
C ILE A 148 4.53 -1.96 9.02
N PHE A 149 4.75 -3.22 9.39
CA PHE A 149 5.32 -3.64 10.68
C PHE A 149 6.73 -4.19 10.50
N GLY A 150 7.57 -4.00 11.50
CA GLY A 150 8.94 -4.50 11.49
C GLY A 150 9.90 -3.64 10.67
N LEU A 151 9.69 -2.34 10.62
CA LEU A 151 10.69 -1.39 10.13
C LEU A 151 11.99 -1.53 10.96
N PRO A 152 13.16 -1.12 10.45
CA PRO A 152 14.45 -1.41 11.09
C PRO A 152 14.54 -1.08 12.58
N MET A 153 13.89 0.00 13.04
CA MET A 153 13.85 0.41 14.44
C MET A 153 12.57 0.02 15.20
N ASP A 154 11.64 -0.68 14.54
CA ASP A 154 10.41 -1.10 15.20
C ASP A 154 10.67 -1.95 16.44
N THR A 155 9.85 -1.72 17.43
CA THR A 155 9.69 -2.53 18.64
C THR A 155 8.29 -3.12 18.68
N GLU A 156 8.03 -4.05 19.57
CA GLU A 156 6.67 -4.56 19.79
C GLU A 156 5.70 -3.44 20.19
N ALA A 157 6.18 -2.48 20.99
CA ALA A 157 5.38 -1.32 21.41
C ALA A 157 4.98 -0.44 20.20
N SER A 158 5.94 -0.09 19.35
CA SER A 158 5.66 0.77 18.17
C SER A 158 4.75 0.07 17.14
N MET A 159 4.86 -1.25 16.99
CA MET A 159 3.94 -2.02 16.15
C MET A 159 2.51 -2.03 16.73
N LYS A 160 2.37 -2.13 18.06
CA LYS A 160 1.07 -2.00 18.75
C LYS A 160 0.47 -0.61 18.58
N GLU A 161 1.28 0.46 18.68
CA GLU A 161 0.85 1.83 18.41
C GLU A 161 0.34 1.99 16.97
N THR A 162 1.03 1.39 16.00
CA THR A 162 0.61 1.39 14.59
C THR A 162 -0.74 0.68 14.39
N LEU A 163 -0.93 -0.47 15.01
CA LEU A 163 -2.21 -1.19 14.98
C LEU A 163 -3.31 -0.40 15.65
N GLN A 164 -3.04 0.17 16.83
CA GLN A 164 -4.00 1.00 17.55
C GLN A 164 -4.42 2.21 16.72
N PHE A 165 -3.46 2.91 16.09
CA PHE A 165 -3.77 4.00 15.17
C PHE A 165 -4.70 3.56 14.04
N ALA A 166 -4.45 2.41 13.42
CA ALA A 166 -5.31 1.88 12.36
C ALA A 166 -6.71 1.55 12.87
N MET A 167 -6.84 1.04 14.09
CA MET A 167 -8.11 0.70 14.74
C MET A 167 -8.92 1.92 15.17
N GLU A 168 -8.26 3.02 15.52
CA GLU A 168 -8.89 4.30 15.86
C GLU A 168 -9.31 5.09 14.63
N ASN A 169 -8.61 4.90 13.50
CA ASN A 169 -8.81 5.58 12.23
C ASN A 169 -9.16 4.57 11.12
N LEU A 170 -10.33 3.94 11.27
CA LEU A 170 -10.78 2.90 10.35
C LEU A 170 -10.91 3.41 8.92
N THR A 171 -10.39 2.63 8.00
CA THR A 171 -10.52 2.84 6.55
C THR A 171 -11.32 1.69 5.93
N GLU A 172 -11.86 1.87 4.74
CA GLU A 172 -12.72 0.88 4.07
C GLU A 172 -11.97 -0.41 3.71
N MET A 173 -10.66 -0.30 3.51
CA MET A 173 -9.76 -1.45 3.37
C MET A 173 -8.46 -1.18 4.12
N SER A 174 -7.87 -2.21 4.70
CA SER A 174 -6.56 -2.11 5.33
C SER A 174 -5.64 -3.23 4.85
N ASN A 175 -4.48 -2.84 4.34
CA ASN A 175 -3.39 -3.74 4.04
C ASN A 175 -2.33 -3.64 5.13
N MET A 176 -1.95 -4.77 5.67
CA MET A 176 -0.90 -4.87 6.69
C MET A 176 0.24 -5.72 6.14
N TYR A 177 1.42 -5.12 6.08
CA TYR A 177 2.62 -5.74 5.52
C TYR A 177 3.68 -5.91 6.61
N SER A 178 4.50 -6.93 6.50
CA SER A 178 5.78 -6.97 7.21
C SER A 178 6.87 -6.32 6.36
N ALA A 179 7.83 -5.66 6.98
CA ALA A 179 8.95 -5.05 6.27
C ALA A 179 9.71 -6.10 5.48
N MET A 180 9.83 -5.89 4.18
CA MET A 180 10.42 -6.83 3.24
C MET A 180 11.58 -6.16 2.50
N ALA A 181 12.75 -6.76 2.56
CA ALA A 181 13.93 -6.30 1.84
C ALA A 181 13.91 -6.82 0.40
N TYR A 182 13.10 -6.20 -0.45
CA TYR A 182 12.97 -6.62 -1.85
C TYR A 182 14.30 -6.47 -2.62
N PRO A 183 14.68 -7.48 -3.43
CA PRO A 183 15.97 -7.48 -4.15
C PRO A 183 16.23 -6.19 -4.91
N GLY A 184 17.38 -5.57 -4.63
CA GLY A 184 17.82 -4.32 -5.24
C GLY A 184 17.35 -3.04 -4.56
N SER A 185 16.43 -3.10 -3.58
CA SER A 185 16.08 -1.93 -2.77
C SER A 185 17.26 -1.49 -1.88
N PRO A 186 17.32 -0.22 -1.45
CA PRO A 186 18.30 0.21 -0.45
C PRO A 186 18.28 -0.65 0.82
N LEU A 187 17.10 -1.02 1.29
CA LEU A 187 16.91 -1.90 2.45
C LEU A 187 17.52 -3.29 2.21
N TYR A 188 17.36 -3.86 1.01
CA TYR A 188 17.99 -5.13 0.64
C TYR A 188 19.51 -5.03 0.66
N LEU A 189 20.08 -3.97 0.09
CA LEU A 189 21.53 -3.77 0.04
C LEU A 189 22.10 -3.59 1.46
N ALA A 190 21.40 -2.85 2.32
CA ALA A 190 21.76 -2.68 3.72
C ALA A 190 21.69 -4.02 4.48
N ALA A 191 20.61 -4.78 4.33
CA ALA A 191 20.43 -6.09 4.94
C ALA A 191 21.53 -7.07 4.51
N LYS A 192 21.85 -7.13 3.22
CA LYS A 192 22.92 -7.97 2.69
C LYS A 192 24.29 -7.58 3.25
N LYS A 193 24.59 -6.27 3.31
CA LYS A 193 25.84 -5.77 3.90
C LYS A 193 25.94 -6.07 5.40
N GLY A 194 24.80 -5.99 6.10
CA GLY A 194 24.70 -6.31 7.54
C GLY A 194 24.66 -7.81 7.86
N GLY A 195 24.71 -8.69 6.85
CA GLY A 195 24.66 -10.15 7.06
C GLY A 195 23.30 -10.65 7.55
N LEU A 196 22.22 -9.87 7.36
CA LEU A 196 20.88 -10.27 7.73
C LEU A 196 20.36 -11.38 6.81
N GLU A 197 19.58 -12.27 7.38
CA GLU A 197 19.01 -13.41 6.66
C GLU A 197 17.93 -12.95 5.68
N LEU A 198 18.10 -13.27 4.41
CA LEU A 198 17.20 -12.92 3.31
C LEU A 198 16.54 -14.18 2.74
N PRO A 199 15.37 -14.07 2.09
CA PRO A 199 14.76 -15.18 1.39
C PRO A 199 15.68 -15.77 0.32
N ASP A 200 15.75 -17.12 0.27
CA ASP A 200 16.50 -17.90 -0.72
C ASP A 200 15.75 -18.09 -2.05
N ARG A 201 14.48 -17.71 -2.10
CA ARG A 201 13.58 -17.88 -3.25
C ARG A 201 12.62 -16.70 -3.39
N TYR A 202 12.11 -16.47 -4.59
CA TYR A 202 11.17 -15.36 -4.85
C TYR A 202 9.88 -15.45 -4.03
N SER A 203 9.35 -16.65 -3.81
CA SER A 203 8.17 -16.85 -2.98
C SER A 203 8.37 -16.40 -1.53
N GLY A 204 9.61 -16.36 -1.04
CA GLY A 204 9.94 -15.85 0.29
C GLY A 204 9.72 -14.34 0.44
N TYR A 205 9.68 -13.59 -0.67
CA TYR A 205 9.37 -12.15 -0.68
C TYR A 205 7.86 -11.85 -0.76
N SER A 206 7.01 -12.87 -0.92
CA SER A 206 5.56 -12.67 -0.97
C SER A 206 4.97 -12.58 0.43
N GLN A 207 4.15 -11.56 0.70
CA GLN A 207 3.47 -11.35 1.98
C GLN A 207 2.46 -12.48 2.33
N HIS A 208 2.01 -13.26 1.35
CA HIS A 208 0.98 -14.28 1.50
C HIS A 208 1.48 -15.72 1.31
N SER A 209 2.75 -15.91 0.98
CA SER A 209 3.32 -17.23 0.73
C SER A 209 3.53 -18.01 2.02
N TYR A 210 3.44 -19.35 1.93
CA TYR A 210 3.94 -20.24 2.97
C TYR A 210 5.43 -20.01 3.28
N TRP A 211 6.21 -19.61 2.28
CA TRP A 211 7.65 -19.37 2.35
C TRP A 211 8.02 -17.97 2.81
N THR A 212 7.05 -17.12 3.12
CA THR A 212 7.30 -15.72 3.54
C THR A 212 8.39 -15.65 4.59
N LYS A 213 9.40 -14.82 4.32
CA LYS A 213 10.50 -14.52 5.23
C LYS A 213 10.79 -13.03 5.16
N ASN A 214 10.19 -12.28 6.08
CA ASN A 214 10.40 -10.85 6.20
C ASN A 214 11.73 -10.52 6.87
N LEU A 215 12.14 -9.27 6.80
CA LEU A 215 13.34 -8.80 7.47
C LEU A 215 13.15 -8.79 8.99
N ALA A 216 14.19 -9.17 9.74
CA ALA A 216 14.28 -8.90 11.16
C ALA A 216 14.55 -7.39 11.38
N SER A 217 14.01 -6.80 12.45
CA SER A 217 14.38 -5.46 12.91
C SER A 217 15.57 -5.54 13.88
N ARG A 218 16.02 -4.40 14.35
CA ARG A 218 17.06 -4.37 15.41
C ARG A 218 16.59 -4.98 16.73
N ASN A 219 15.28 -4.97 16.97
CA ASN A 219 14.68 -5.32 18.25
C ASN A 219 13.86 -6.61 18.21
N LEU A 220 13.51 -7.11 16.99
CA LEU A 220 12.57 -8.21 16.81
C LEU A 220 13.05 -9.19 15.74
N THR A 221 12.79 -10.47 15.95
CA THR A 221 13.04 -11.49 14.92
C THR A 221 12.02 -11.43 13.80
N SER A 222 12.36 -12.00 12.64
CA SER A 222 11.46 -12.15 11.50
C SER A 222 10.14 -12.82 11.89
N GLU A 223 10.22 -13.87 12.72
CA GLU A 223 9.07 -14.66 13.19
C GLU A 223 8.14 -13.84 14.10
N GLN A 224 8.71 -13.03 15.01
CA GLN A 224 7.93 -12.14 15.88
C GLN A 224 7.15 -11.11 15.06
N ILE A 225 7.80 -10.48 14.09
CA ILE A 225 7.19 -9.49 13.21
C ILE A 225 6.09 -10.14 12.34
N LEU A 226 6.37 -11.32 11.76
CA LEU A 226 5.40 -12.01 10.89
C LEU A 226 4.16 -12.44 11.68
N ARG A 227 4.36 -12.99 12.89
CA ARG A 227 3.26 -13.36 13.79
C ARG A 227 2.41 -12.13 14.14
N PHE A 228 3.06 -11.04 14.56
CA PHE A 228 2.36 -9.79 14.87
C PHE A 228 1.56 -9.28 13.69
N ARG A 229 2.15 -9.26 12.50
CA ARG A 229 1.46 -8.82 11.27
C ARG A 229 0.22 -9.66 10.97
N ASP A 230 0.30 -10.99 11.07
CA ASP A 230 -0.83 -11.88 10.80
C ASP A 230 -1.94 -11.70 11.87
N GLU A 231 -1.57 -11.53 13.14
CA GLU A 231 -2.49 -11.23 14.24
C GLU A 231 -3.12 -9.84 14.11
N ALA A 232 -2.35 -8.83 13.73
CA ALA A 232 -2.84 -7.47 13.50
C ALA A 232 -3.89 -7.42 12.39
N TRP A 233 -3.65 -8.14 11.28
CA TRP A 233 -4.62 -8.26 10.19
C TRP A 233 -5.92 -8.88 10.67
N MET A 234 -5.85 -9.97 11.43
CA MET A 234 -7.02 -10.61 12.01
C MET A 234 -7.76 -9.67 12.97
N THR A 235 -7.04 -9.01 13.88
CA THR A 235 -7.60 -8.07 14.86
C THR A 235 -8.37 -6.93 14.17
N TYR A 236 -7.81 -6.35 13.12
CA TYR A 236 -8.46 -5.28 12.37
C TYR A 236 -9.72 -5.78 11.66
N HIS A 237 -9.63 -6.88 10.90
CA HIS A 237 -10.73 -7.35 10.04
C HIS A 237 -11.84 -8.10 10.80
N THR A 238 -11.61 -8.48 12.05
CA THR A 238 -12.65 -9.01 12.94
C THR A 238 -13.24 -7.95 13.89
N ASN A 239 -12.73 -6.71 13.85
CA ASN A 239 -13.23 -5.62 14.69
C ASN A 239 -14.70 -5.32 14.38
N PRO A 240 -15.62 -5.36 15.39
CA PRO A 240 -17.03 -5.07 15.18
C PRO A 240 -17.31 -3.68 14.58
N LYS A 241 -16.51 -2.66 14.94
CA LYS A 241 -16.65 -1.31 14.38
C LYS A 241 -16.29 -1.27 12.89
N TYR A 242 -15.24 -2.01 12.49
CA TYR A 242 -14.86 -2.12 11.09
C TYR A 242 -15.94 -2.87 10.28
N LEU A 243 -16.45 -3.97 10.80
CA LEU A 243 -17.52 -4.73 10.14
C LEU A 243 -18.80 -3.90 10.00
N ALA A 244 -19.17 -3.13 11.03
CA ALA A 244 -20.28 -2.20 10.96
C ALA A 244 -20.07 -1.07 9.94
N LEU A 245 -18.86 -0.54 9.83
CA LEU A 245 -18.48 0.43 8.78
C LEU A 245 -18.71 -0.14 7.38
N LEU A 246 -18.26 -1.36 7.12
CA LEU A 246 -18.44 -2.03 5.82
C LEU A 246 -19.92 -2.28 5.52
N GLU A 247 -20.66 -2.80 6.49
CA GLU A 247 -22.09 -3.06 6.31
C GLU A 247 -22.86 -1.79 6.00
N SER A 248 -22.59 -0.70 6.72
CA SER A 248 -23.27 0.59 6.52
C SER A 248 -22.97 1.23 5.16
N LYS A 249 -21.73 1.10 4.66
CA LYS A 249 -21.29 1.73 3.39
C LYS A 249 -21.55 0.86 2.15
N TYR A 250 -21.39 -0.47 2.28
CA TYR A 250 -21.35 -1.40 1.13
C TYR A 250 -22.31 -2.57 1.27
N GLY A 251 -23.07 -2.63 2.38
CA GLY A 251 -24.07 -3.66 2.64
C GLY A 251 -23.51 -4.97 3.18
N LEU A 252 -24.44 -5.84 3.58
CA LEU A 252 -24.17 -7.11 4.26
C LEU A 252 -23.26 -8.05 3.45
N ALA A 253 -23.38 -8.04 2.12
CA ALA A 253 -22.56 -8.90 1.26
C ALA A 253 -21.06 -8.56 1.37
N ALA A 254 -20.70 -7.28 1.38
CA ALA A 254 -19.31 -6.83 1.52
C ALA A 254 -18.74 -7.21 2.91
N MET A 255 -19.52 -6.98 3.97
CA MET A 255 -19.14 -7.36 5.32
C MET A 255 -18.94 -8.89 5.45
N ASN A 256 -19.86 -9.70 4.91
CA ASN A 256 -19.76 -11.16 4.94
C ASN A 256 -18.56 -11.68 4.15
N ASN A 257 -18.19 -11.04 3.04
CA ASN A 257 -16.99 -11.39 2.27
C ASN A 257 -15.72 -11.22 3.11
N VAL A 258 -15.61 -10.12 3.86
CA VAL A 258 -14.49 -9.91 4.78
C VAL A 258 -14.50 -10.94 5.91
N LYS A 259 -15.65 -11.20 6.54
CA LYS A 259 -15.77 -12.26 7.57
C LYS A 259 -15.32 -13.63 7.03
N SER A 260 -15.72 -13.98 5.81
CA SER A 260 -15.27 -15.23 5.17
C SER A 260 -13.75 -15.26 5.01
N SER A 261 -13.12 -14.15 4.62
CA SER A 261 -11.66 -14.06 4.49
C SER A 261 -10.95 -14.28 5.83
N THR A 262 -11.53 -13.87 6.95
CA THR A 262 -10.93 -14.06 8.29
C THR A 262 -10.99 -15.50 8.80
N THR A 263 -11.73 -16.39 8.15
CA THR A 263 -11.71 -17.83 8.47
C THR A 263 -10.47 -18.54 7.94
N ILE A 264 -9.74 -17.91 7.02
CA ILE A 264 -8.57 -18.49 6.36
C ILE A 264 -7.30 -18.03 7.09
N LYS A 265 -6.62 -18.97 7.75
CA LYS A 265 -5.32 -18.71 8.36
C LYS A 265 -4.20 -19.03 7.37
N LEU A 266 -3.35 -18.04 7.11
CA LEU A 266 -2.15 -18.26 6.30
C LEU A 266 -1.18 -19.20 7.02
N LYS A 267 -0.72 -20.24 6.32
CA LYS A 267 0.33 -21.13 6.81
C LYS A 267 1.70 -20.52 6.56
N ARG A 268 2.59 -20.59 7.56
CA ARG A 268 3.91 -19.96 7.55
C ARG A 268 5.00 -20.97 7.93
N LYS A 269 5.92 -21.26 7.00
CA LYS A 269 7.05 -22.16 7.29
C LYS A 269 7.88 -21.65 8.46
N SER A 270 8.19 -20.37 8.48
CA SER A 270 8.99 -19.71 9.53
C SER A 270 8.33 -19.77 10.93
N LEU A 271 7.00 -19.93 11.00
CA LEU A 271 6.27 -20.10 12.25
C LEU A 271 6.03 -21.59 12.62
N GLY A 272 6.61 -22.54 11.88
CA GLY A 272 6.50 -23.97 12.15
C GLY A 272 5.23 -24.64 11.63
N ASP A 273 4.44 -23.96 10.79
CA ASP A 273 3.26 -24.57 10.19
C ASP A 273 3.64 -25.67 9.19
N LYS A 274 2.79 -26.69 9.07
CA LYS A 274 2.89 -27.69 7.99
C LYS A 274 2.47 -27.05 6.67
N PRO A 275 3.08 -27.45 5.54
CA PRO A 275 2.70 -26.94 4.23
C PRO A 275 1.21 -27.18 3.95
N PRO A 276 0.56 -26.30 3.15
CA PRO A 276 -0.80 -26.52 2.72
C PRO A 276 -0.92 -27.84 1.95
N SER A 277 -1.96 -28.61 2.25
CA SER A 277 -2.26 -29.83 1.48
C SER A 277 -2.61 -29.44 0.04
N GLY A 278 -1.81 -29.90 -0.95
CA GLY A 278 -2.07 -29.70 -2.39
C GLY A 278 -1.19 -28.69 -3.11
N GLY A 279 -0.18 -28.09 -2.46
CA GLY A 279 0.83 -27.29 -3.14
C GLY A 279 2.02 -28.12 -3.58
N ASN A 280 2.18 -28.33 -4.89
CA ASN A 280 3.45 -28.80 -5.43
C ASN A 280 4.56 -27.82 -5.03
N SER A 281 5.65 -28.37 -4.49
CA SER A 281 6.89 -27.71 -4.07
C SER A 281 7.54 -26.86 -5.17
#